data_68723e78283734b6141d62f24108efe8
#
_entry.id   68723e78283734b6141d62f24108efe8
#
_cell.length_a   1.000
_cell.length_b   1.000
_cell.length_c   1.000
_cell.angle_alpha   90.00
_cell.angle_beta   90.00
_cell.angle_gamma   90.00
#
_symmetry.space_group_name_H-M   'P 1'
#
loop_
_entity.id
_entity.type
_entity.pdbx_description
1 polymer ?
#
loop_
_entity_poly.entity_id
_entity_poly.type
_entity_poly.pdbx_seq_one_letter_code
_entity_poly.pdbx_strand_id
1 'polypeptide(L)'
;VVGSDVVAHASSYQKPAQADSIHGFDHVIFRRAGAVAADYGCISGHVLELTLPEELEEISSTRIREAVDANRDISHLIDPVAQEFIYRHSLYLREPQDKPVLRTEDLEFIPCGSEDGQLEALLHRSAPAGAQSLLQALGRTGDDVLLLCHGKERTVLGAATYCCMDSQHLFSRLGSAELAAFVRQNAGGRTLLLSGLFVPSSPQQEELGQLLLTEVLTLALGREYTYAIYEPLEGFADAWIRQELHLQGFLPVPEGVSRSALAVDMRQPIILSNNVDTTIKPPLSTAPSVVAAVAAAHRRLQEMLTHLQPGSLVLSLSAGVIYHRLLQRITECNGVPEVQTVPRRLGPDICVPYGKLLRGVIVPNTVTKTLRTDKVYEPDLSSYSIEAYPDYSPLEDQVRTIRAFDRPAILVDDVLHDGKRIRRLDPLLRRTGTEVKKVLVGYLTGTGRDLMESLGYDAEGVYYLPNLRMRFVESTLDPFIGGDTIRRSQRPEGGLQPSVNRVLPYASPEFSPLDPETAWALSLCCVENARNILLALETEYRRAFARNLTLSRLSEAVILPLCPDKGGSMAYDLSRGASTYLDDDIELLKRMRFGRKETTV
;
A
#
# COMPACT_ATOMS: atom_id res chain seq x y z
N VAL A 1 1.23 -36.67 30.58
CA VAL A 1 0.75 -36.58 29.18
C VAL A 1 1.77 -35.84 28.39
N VAL A 2 2.28 -36.40 27.26
CA VAL A 2 3.33 -35.84 26.42
C VAL A 2 3.11 -36.20 24.96
N GLY A 3 3.73 -35.44 24.04
CA GLY A 3 3.82 -35.81 22.63
C GLY A 3 4.96 -36.80 22.38
N SER A 4 4.87 -37.65 21.36
CA SER A 4 5.93 -38.60 21.00
C SER A 4 7.24 -37.88 20.62
N ASP A 5 7.15 -36.70 20.04
CA ASP A 5 8.28 -35.82 19.71
C ASP A 5 9.06 -35.36 20.96
N VAL A 6 8.36 -35.11 22.06
CA VAL A 6 8.98 -34.72 23.34
C VAL A 6 9.77 -35.91 23.92
N VAL A 7 9.20 -37.11 23.89
CA VAL A 7 9.91 -38.32 24.37
C VAL A 7 11.15 -38.58 23.52
N ALA A 8 11.06 -38.40 22.20
CA ALA A 8 12.17 -38.64 21.29
C ALA A 8 13.31 -37.61 21.39
N HIS A 9 13.03 -36.37 21.75
CA HIS A 9 14.00 -35.28 21.58
C HIS A 9 14.33 -34.49 22.86
N ALA A 10 13.46 -34.53 23.88
CA ALA A 10 13.73 -33.75 25.10
C ALA A 10 14.87 -34.34 25.93
N SER A 11 15.79 -33.51 26.36
CA SER A 11 16.96 -33.91 27.15
C SER A 11 16.62 -34.65 28.46
N SER A 12 15.40 -34.44 29.01
CA SER A 12 14.92 -35.14 30.17
C SER A 12 14.71 -36.64 29.93
N TYR A 13 14.30 -37.02 28.72
CA TYR A 13 14.10 -38.41 28.31
C TYR A 13 15.40 -39.11 27.81
N GLN A 14 16.39 -38.33 27.46
CA GLN A 14 17.70 -38.82 26.98
C GLN A 14 18.69 -39.08 28.15
N LYS A 15 18.36 -38.63 29.34
CA LYS A 15 19.18 -38.90 30.55
C LYS A 15 18.88 -40.29 31.09
N PRO A 16 19.84 -40.95 31.73
CA PRO A 16 19.60 -42.23 32.41
C PRO A 16 18.47 -42.12 33.43
N ALA A 17 17.59 -43.14 33.50
CA ALA A 17 16.50 -43.21 34.45
C ALA A 17 17.06 -43.22 35.88
N GLN A 18 16.49 -42.37 36.72
CA GLN A 18 16.76 -42.31 38.17
C GLN A 18 15.47 -42.60 38.92
N ALA A 19 15.56 -42.99 40.20
CA ALA A 19 14.42 -43.43 41.00
C ALA A 19 13.24 -42.42 41.04
N ASP A 20 13.54 -41.11 41.03
CA ASP A 20 12.54 -40.03 41.09
C ASP A 20 12.46 -39.26 39.74
N SER A 21 12.93 -39.86 38.67
CA SER A 21 12.90 -39.22 37.34
C SER A 21 11.57 -39.42 36.61
N ILE A 22 11.34 -38.62 35.59
CA ILE A 22 10.15 -38.66 34.72
C ILE A 22 9.89 -40.09 34.18
N HIS A 23 10.90 -40.91 34.04
CA HIS A 23 10.83 -42.27 33.50
C HIS A 23 10.04 -43.25 34.41
N GLY A 24 9.92 -42.95 35.70
CA GLY A 24 9.19 -43.79 36.68
C GLY A 24 7.68 -43.60 36.67
N PHE A 25 7.15 -42.60 36.00
CA PHE A 25 5.71 -42.29 35.98
C PHE A 25 5.01 -42.99 34.81
N ASP A 26 3.68 -43.20 34.98
CA ASP A 26 2.82 -43.63 33.89
C ASP A 26 2.68 -42.49 32.84
N HIS A 27 2.75 -42.84 31.57
CA HIS A 27 2.72 -41.91 30.46
C HIS A 27 1.50 -42.13 29.58
N VAL A 28 0.83 -41.04 29.23
CA VAL A 28 -0.07 -40.97 28.08
C VAL A 28 0.67 -40.22 26.98
N ILE A 29 0.96 -40.90 25.89
CA ILE A 29 1.76 -40.37 24.78
C ILE A 29 0.86 -40.19 23.56
N PHE A 30 0.78 -38.94 23.08
CA PHE A 30 0.11 -38.65 21.82
C PHE A 30 1.10 -38.78 20.64
N ARG A 31 0.77 -39.64 19.69
CA ARG A 31 1.55 -39.81 18.48
C ARG A 31 1.46 -38.56 17.62
N ARG A 32 2.60 -38.03 17.17
CA ARG A 32 2.70 -36.87 16.28
C ARG A 32 2.96 -37.31 14.84
N ALA A 33 2.40 -36.57 13.86
CA ALA A 33 2.66 -36.77 12.44
C ALA A 33 4.17 -36.68 12.13
N GLY A 34 4.67 -37.61 11.34
CA GLY A 34 6.07 -37.65 10.94
C GLY A 34 7.08 -38.07 12.03
N ALA A 35 6.63 -38.36 13.26
CA ALA A 35 7.52 -38.92 14.27
C ALA A 35 7.89 -40.35 13.92
N VAL A 36 9.20 -40.63 13.82
CA VAL A 36 9.73 -41.98 13.79
C VAL A 36 9.19 -42.72 15.03
N ALA A 37 8.85 -44.00 14.91
CA ALA A 37 8.37 -44.77 16.03
C ALA A 37 9.35 -44.61 17.21
N ALA A 38 8.94 -43.89 18.23
CA ALA A 38 9.80 -43.60 19.36
C ALA A 38 9.97 -44.89 20.16
N ASP A 39 11.19 -45.20 20.50
CA ASP A 39 11.46 -46.27 21.48
C ASP A 39 11.15 -45.72 22.88
N TYR A 40 10.11 -46.28 23.51
CA TYR A 40 9.70 -45.94 24.87
C TYR A 40 10.38 -46.80 25.94
N GLY A 41 11.39 -47.60 25.55
CA GLY A 41 12.11 -48.49 26.47
C GLY A 41 12.81 -47.78 27.64
N CYS A 42 12.97 -46.47 27.56
CA CYS A 42 13.48 -45.66 28.68
C CYS A 42 12.44 -45.39 29.79
N ILE A 43 11.14 -45.66 29.53
CA ILE A 43 10.05 -45.42 30.49
C ILE A 43 9.78 -46.73 31.22
N SER A 44 9.90 -46.74 32.55
CA SER A 44 9.63 -47.87 33.40
C SER A 44 8.17 -47.93 33.92
N GLY A 45 7.43 -46.82 33.78
CA GLY A 45 5.99 -46.74 34.05
C GLY A 45 5.15 -47.29 32.91
N HIS A 46 3.83 -47.39 33.09
CA HIS A 46 2.91 -47.79 32.03
C HIS A 46 2.86 -46.73 30.94
N VAL A 47 2.94 -47.18 29.67
CA VAL A 47 2.81 -46.31 28.49
C VAL A 47 1.48 -46.59 27.80
N LEU A 48 0.62 -45.60 27.71
CA LEU A 48 -0.59 -45.59 26.87
C LEU A 48 -0.35 -44.67 25.68
N GLU A 49 -0.21 -45.25 24.48
CA GLU A 49 -0.11 -44.48 23.26
C GLU A 49 -1.50 -44.20 22.66
N LEU A 50 -1.77 -42.95 22.35
CA LEU A 50 -3.00 -42.49 21.72
C LEU A 50 -2.69 -41.83 20.40
N THR A 51 -3.50 -42.14 19.39
CA THR A 51 -3.49 -41.43 18.10
C THR A 51 -4.45 -40.24 18.15
N LEU A 52 -4.02 -39.12 17.67
CA LEU A 52 -4.88 -37.96 17.47
C LEU A 52 -5.55 -38.04 16.09
N PRO A 53 -6.74 -37.41 15.89
CA PRO A 53 -7.24 -37.11 14.56
C PRO A 53 -6.19 -36.32 13.77
N GLU A 54 -6.09 -36.55 12.44
CA GLU A 54 -5.10 -35.89 11.58
C GLU A 54 -5.07 -34.37 11.76
N GLU A 55 -6.23 -33.74 11.94
CA GLU A 55 -6.40 -32.30 12.14
C GLU A 55 -5.72 -31.78 13.43
N LEU A 56 -5.54 -32.64 14.43
CA LEU A 56 -4.92 -32.29 15.71
C LEU A 56 -3.45 -32.71 15.82
N GLU A 57 -2.97 -33.58 14.92
CA GLU A 57 -1.58 -34.06 14.96
C GLU A 57 -0.55 -32.95 14.76
N GLU A 58 -0.91 -31.91 13.99
CA GLU A 58 -0.04 -30.76 13.72
C GLU A 58 -0.09 -29.69 14.81
N ILE A 59 -1.01 -29.77 15.79
CA ILE A 59 -1.13 -28.76 16.86
C ILE A 59 0.03 -28.91 17.83
N SER A 60 0.82 -27.86 17.98
CA SER A 60 1.91 -27.79 18.93
C SER A 60 1.91 -26.48 19.69
N SER A 61 2.49 -26.46 20.88
CA SER A 61 2.66 -25.22 21.66
C SER A 61 3.52 -24.17 20.92
N THR A 62 4.42 -24.60 20.04
CA THR A 62 5.20 -23.71 19.18
C THR A 62 4.28 -23.04 18.15
N ARG A 63 3.45 -23.83 17.44
CA ARG A 63 2.48 -23.29 16.47
C ARG A 63 1.49 -22.32 17.13
N ILE A 64 0.99 -22.62 18.34
CA ILE A 64 0.12 -21.70 19.07
C ILE A 64 0.84 -20.40 19.42
N ARG A 65 2.08 -20.46 19.93
CA ARG A 65 2.87 -19.27 20.27
C ARG A 65 3.16 -18.41 19.04
N GLU A 66 3.54 -19.01 17.93
CA GLU A 66 3.77 -18.32 16.66
C GLU A 66 2.48 -17.69 16.13
N ALA A 67 1.35 -18.37 16.25
CA ALA A 67 0.05 -17.83 15.87
C ALA A 67 -0.35 -16.62 16.73
N VAL A 68 -0.12 -16.66 18.04
CA VAL A 68 -0.33 -15.52 18.95
C VAL A 68 0.59 -14.36 18.57
N ASP A 69 1.88 -14.62 18.34
CA ASP A 69 2.85 -13.61 17.92
C ASP A 69 2.44 -12.94 16.59
N ALA A 70 1.85 -13.70 15.67
CA ALA A 70 1.37 -13.22 14.38
C ALA A 70 -0.06 -12.64 14.42
N ASN A 71 -0.71 -12.56 15.59
CA ASN A 71 -2.12 -12.19 15.77
C ASN A 71 -3.11 -13.09 15.00
N ARG A 72 -2.76 -14.37 14.76
CA ARG A 72 -3.65 -15.34 14.13
C ARG A 72 -4.73 -15.80 15.08
N ASP A 73 -5.88 -16.19 14.55
CA ASP A 73 -6.92 -16.84 15.34
C ASP A 73 -6.43 -18.21 15.82
N ILE A 74 -6.52 -18.45 17.14
CA ILE A 74 -6.15 -19.71 17.79
C ILE A 74 -7.35 -20.45 18.40
N SER A 75 -8.56 -19.95 18.18
CA SER A 75 -9.79 -20.51 18.76
C SER A 75 -10.03 -21.98 18.35
N HIS A 76 -9.53 -22.37 17.17
CA HIS A 76 -9.60 -23.74 16.66
C HIS A 76 -8.43 -24.64 17.11
N LEU A 77 -7.43 -24.07 17.79
CA LEU A 77 -6.20 -24.77 18.20
C LEU A 77 -6.20 -25.12 19.69
N ILE A 78 -6.92 -24.37 20.53
CA ILE A 78 -6.91 -24.53 21.99
C ILE A 78 -8.29 -24.26 22.58
N ASP A 79 -8.47 -24.73 23.83
CA ASP A 79 -9.67 -24.47 24.61
C ASP A 79 -9.87 -22.96 24.85
N PRO A 80 -11.13 -22.45 24.80
CA PRO A 80 -11.43 -21.04 25.02
C PRO A 80 -10.92 -20.49 26.34
N VAL A 81 -10.90 -21.29 27.41
CA VAL A 81 -10.38 -20.89 28.73
C VAL A 81 -8.86 -20.67 28.67
N ALA A 82 -8.15 -21.54 27.97
CA ALA A 82 -6.71 -21.38 27.75
C ALA A 82 -6.40 -20.18 26.87
N GLN A 83 -7.21 -19.93 25.83
CA GLN A 83 -7.10 -18.75 24.98
C GLN A 83 -7.30 -17.46 25.79
N GLU A 84 -8.37 -17.37 26.59
CA GLU A 84 -8.63 -16.21 27.45
C GLU A 84 -7.49 -15.99 28.46
N PHE A 85 -6.93 -17.07 29.02
CA PHE A 85 -5.78 -16.98 29.93
C PHE A 85 -4.55 -16.39 29.23
N ILE A 86 -4.23 -16.81 27.98
CA ILE A 86 -3.12 -16.29 27.20
C ILE A 86 -3.28 -14.77 26.98
N TYR A 87 -4.44 -14.32 26.54
CA TYR A 87 -4.68 -12.90 26.27
C TYR A 87 -4.80 -12.05 27.54
N ARG A 88 -5.41 -12.58 28.60
CA ARG A 88 -5.52 -11.88 29.89
C ARG A 88 -4.18 -11.66 30.57
N HIS A 89 -3.29 -12.64 30.49
CA HIS A 89 -1.97 -12.60 31.11
C HIS A 89 -0.86 -12.17 30.13
N SER A 90 -1.22 -11.74 28.92
CA SER A 90 -0.27 -11.24 27.92
C SER A 90 0.87 -12.21 27.62
N LEU A 91 0.56 -13.51 27.54
CA LEU A 91 1.56 -14.54 27.26
C LEU A 91 1.92 -14.59 25.79
N TYR A 92 3.20 -14.94 25.49
CA TYR A 92 3.72 -15.16 24.13
C TYR A 92 3.62 -13.95 23.21
N LEU A 93 3.68 -12.73 23.75
CA LEU A 93 3.61 -11.50 22.99
C LEU A 93 5.01 -11.02 22.62
N ARG A 94 5.36 -11.17 21.37
CA ARG A 94 6.64 -10.72 20.82
C ARG A 94 6.44 -9.94 19.53
N GLU A 95 7.44 -9.16 19.19
CA GLU A 95 7.54 -8.61 17.85
C GLU A 95 7.75 -9.75 16.85
N PRO A 96 7.07 -9.74 15.67
CA PRO A 96 7.26 -10.78 14.66
C PRO A 96 8.74 -10.88 14.24
N GLN A 97 9.31 -12.08 14.29
CA GLN A 97 10.72 -12.34 13.95
C GLN A 97 10.92 -12.72 12.48
N ASP A 98 9.84 -13.08 11.79
CA ASP A 98 9.82 -13.53 10.40
C ASP A 98 9.77 -12.39 9.37
N LYS A 99 9.55 -11.15 9.83
CA LYS A 99 9.43 -9.99 8.94
C LYS A 99 10.77 -9.29 8.72
N PRO A 100 11.04 -8.87 7.48
CA PRO A 100 12.23 -8.07 7.19
C PRO A 100 12.14 -6.68 7.81
N VAL A 101 13.30 -6.11 8.12
CA VAL A 101 13.41 -4.70 8.49
C VAL A 101 13.14 -3.85 7.26
N LEU A 102 12.27 -2.83 7.41
CA LEU A 102 11.95 -1.88 6.35
C LEU A 102 13.23 -1.22 5.82
N ARG A 103 13.39 -1.26 4.52
CA ARG A 103 14.41 -0.52 3.78
C ARG A 103 13.69 0.29 2.71
N THR A 104 14.04 1.53 2.59
CA THR A 104 13.47 2.46 1.61
C THR A 104 14.57 3.02 0.74
N GLU A 105 14.23 3.47 -0.44
CA GLU A 105 15.11 4.28 -1.25
C GLU A 105 15.25 5.65 -0.58
N ASP A 106 16.47 6.16 -0.54
CA ASP A 106 16.81 7.44 0.08
C ASP A 106 16.57 8.56 -0.95
N LEU A 107 15.30 8.93 -1.13
CA LEU A 107 14.86 10.00 -2.01
C LEU A 107 14.45 11.21 -1.18
N GLU A 108 15.15 12.32 -1.38
CA GLU A 108 14.85 13.59 -0.73
C GLU A 108 14.38 14.65 -1.74
N PHE A 109 13.39 15.45 -1.34
CA PHE A 109 12.94 16.63 -2.08
C PHE A 109 13.41 17.89 -1.34
N ILE A 110 14.32 18.63 -1.97
CA ILE A 110 15.02 19.74 -1.33
C ILE A 110 14.66 21.05 -2.05
N PRO A 111 13.99 22.00 -1.38
CA PRO A 111 13.81 23.33 -1.94
C PRO A 111 15.16 24.06 -2.01
N CYS A 112 15.44 24.71 -3.13
CA CYS A 112 16.64 25.52 -3.30
C CYS A 112 16.34 26.81 -4.07
N GLY A 113 17.30 27.75 -4.10
CA GLY A 113 17.23 28.95 -4.93
C GLY A 113 17.73 28.71 -6.34
N SER A 114 17.41 29.62 -7.25
CA SER A 114 17.86 29.59 -8.65
C SER A 114 19.40 29.73 -8.83
N GLU A 115 20.12 30.15 -7.78
CA GLU A 115 21.59 30.30 -7.78
C GLU A 115 22.34 29.05 -7.26
N ASP A 116 21.63 27.94 -7.01
CA ASP A 116 22.23 26.72 -6.49
C ASP A 116 23.11 26.04 -7.56
N GLY A 117 24.38 25.77 -7.21
CA GLY A 117 25.33 25.14 -8.13
C GLY A 117 24.96 23.70 -8.52
N GLN A 118 24.16 23.00 -7.73
CA GLN A 118 23.63 21.68 -8.08
C GLN A 118 22.58 21.77 -9.17
N LEU A 119 21.74 22.81 -9.14
CA LEU A 119 20.80 23.11 -10.21
C LEU A 119 21.53 23.43 -11.52
N GLU A 120 22.58 24.26 -11.48
CA GLU A 120 23.41 24.56 -12.64
C GLU A 120 24.00 23.29 -13.28
N ALA A 121 24.61 22.43 -12.47
CA ALA A 121 25.15 21.15 -12.92
C ALA A 121 24.08 20.21 -13.51
N LEU A 122 22.87 20.22 -12.96
CA LEU A 122 21.74 19.46 -13.49
C LEU A 122 21.30 20.00 -14.86
N LEU A 123 21.12 21.32 -15.00
CA LEU A 123 20.69 21.95 -16.25
C LEU A 123 21.69 21.70 -17.38
N HIS A 124 22.98 21.73 -17.10
CA HIS A 124 24.00 21.37 -18.08
C HIS A 124 23.91 19.90 -18.54
N ARG A 125 23.42 19.00 -17.71
CA ARG A 125 23.18 17.58 -18.08
C ARG A 125 21.85 17.37 -18.84
N SER A 126 20.79 18.07 -18.41
CA SER A 126 19.42 17.87 -18.92
C SER A 126 19.14 18.67 -20.19
N ALA A 127 19.73 19.86 -20.31
CA ALA A 127 19.49 20.81 -21.42
C ALA A 127 20.78 21.55 -21.81
N PRO A 128 21.83 20.86 -22.27
CA PRO A 128 23.17 21.45 -22.43
C PRO A 128 23.19 22.66 -23.37
N ALA A 129 22.38 22.65 -24.41
CA ALA A 129 22.31 23.75 -25.38
C ALA A 129 21.61 25.02 -24.86
N GLY A 130 20.80 24.90 -23.80
CA GLY A 130 19.98 25.98 -23.25
C GLY A 130 20.25 26.32 -21.79
N ALA A 131 21.16 25.59 -21.09
CA ALA A 131 21.37 25.69 -19.64
C ALA A 131 21.60 27.13 -19.17
N GLN A 132 22.47 27.88 -19.83
CA GLN A 132 22.78 29.25 -19.47
C GLN A 132 21.58 30.22 -19.64
N SER A 133 20.80 30.03 -20.70
CA SER A 133 19.58 30.83 -20.96
C SER A 133 18.50 30.50 -19.90
N LEU A 134 18.37 29.22 -19.51
CA LEU A 134 17.46 28.78 -18.46
C LEU A 134 17.82 29.36 -17.10
N LEU A 135 19.10 29.30 -16.72
CA LEU A 135 19.59 29.92 -15.48
C LEU A 135 19.31 31.42 -15.43
N GLN A 136 19.56 32.14 -16.56
CA GLN A 136 19.24 33.55 -16.63
C GLN A 136 17.73 33.83 -16.57
N ALA A 137 16.92 32.97 -17.17
CA ALA A 137 15.45 33.07 -17.08
C ALA A 137 14.97 32.86 -15.65
N LEU A 138 15.44 31.82 -14.98
CA LEU A 138 15.11 31.51 -13.57
C LEU A 138 15.55 32.65 -12.63
N GLY A 139 16.76 33.19 -12.82
CA GLY A 139 17.24 34.34 -12.04
C GLY A 139 16.39 35.59 -12.23
N ARG A 140 15.79 35.80 -13.42
CA ARG A 140 14.87 36.91 -13.69
C ARG A 140 13.48 36.70 -13.13
N THR A 141 12.95 35.46 -13.20
CA THR A 141 11.61 35.14 -12.74
C THR A 141 11.52 35.00 -11.23
N GLY A 142 12.62 34.60 -10.57
CA GLY A 142 12.65 34.32 -9.13
C GLY A 142 11.74 33.15 -8.73
N ASP A 143 11.64 32.13 -9.60
CA ASP A 143 10.87 30.93 -9.35
C ASP A 143 11.52 30.09 -8.24
N ASP A 144 10.68 29.44 -7.44
CA ASP A 144 11.12 28.41 -6.49
C ASP A 144 11.60 27.17 -7.25
N VAL A 145 12.60 26.49 -6.72
CA VAL A 145 13.14 25.25 -7.29
C VAL A 145 13.02 24.14 -6.28
N LEU A 146 12.55 22.98 -6.74
CA LEU A 146 12.53 21.75 -5.96
C LEU A 146 13.46 20.73 -6.61
N LEU A 147 14.52 20.34 -5.90
CA LEU A 147 15.44 19.29 -6.31
C LEU A 147 14.94 17.93 -5.83
N LEU A 148 15.04 16.92 -6.66
CA LEU A 148 14.94 15.51 -6.28
C LEU A 148 16.37 14.95 -6.17
N CYS A 149 16.72 14.50 -4.98
CA CYS A 149 18.05 13.97 -4.64
C CYS A 149 17.97 12.52 -4.21
N HIS A 150 19.04 11.76 -4.44
CA HIS A 150 19.18 10.38 -4.01
C HIS A 150 20.44 10.19 -3.15
N GLY A 151 20.28 9.43 -2.08
CA GLY A 151 21.37 8.97 -1.25
C GLY A 151 21.96 10.06 -0.34
N LYS A 152 22.83 9.63 0.56
CA LYS A 152 23.50 10.52 1.53
C LYS A 152 24.38 11.60 0.89
N GLU A 153 24.88 11.36 -0.32
CA GLU A 153 25.67 12.31 -1.09
C GLU A 153 24.80 13.34 -1.83
N ARG A 154 23.48 13.22 -1.70
CA ARG A 154 22.48 14.11 -2.34
C ARG A 154 22.71 14.27 -3.84
N THR A 155 22.91 13.14 -4.54
CA THR A 155 23.04 13.16 -6.00
C THR A 155 21.73 13.66 -6.60
N VAL A 156 21.77 14.80 -7.32
CA VAL A 156 20.59 15.40 -7.94
C VAL A 156 20.16 14.59 -9.14
N LEU A 157 18.93 14.08 -9.09
CA LEU A 157 18.27 13.29 -10.14
C LEU A 157 17.40 14.14 -11.06
N GLY A 158 16.83 15.24 -10.53
CA GLY A 158 15.96 16.13 -11.30
C GLY A 158 15.59 17.37 -10.51
N ALA A 159 14.92 18.31 -11.19
CA ALA A 159 14.40 19.53 -10.59
C ALA A 159 13.06 19.95 -11.23
N ALA A 160 12.21 20.56 -10.44
CA ALA A 160 11.03 21.28 -10.90
C ALA A 160 11.13 22.75 -10.53
N THR A 161 10.71 23.63 -11.43
CA THR A 161 10.65 25.08 -11.19
C THR A 161 9.19 25.53 -11.16
N TYR A 162 8.82 26.33 -10.16
CA TYR A 162 7.45 26.71 -9.93
C TYR A 162 7.34 28.03 -9.20
N CYS A 163 6.18 28.67 -9.30
CA CYS A 163 5.85 29.87 -8.56
C CYS A 163 4.43 29.78 -7.98
N CYS A 164 4.31 30.07 -6.73
CA CYS A 164 3.03 30.14 -6.04
C CYS A 164 2.47 31.57 -6.14
N MET A 165 1.37 31.78 -6.90
CA MET A 165 0.81 33.08 -7.21
C MET A 165 -0.55 33.30 -6.55
N ASP A 166 -0.80 34.50 -6.10
CA ASP A 166 -2.16 35.00 -5.84
C ASP A 166 -2.70 35.75 -7.08
N SER A 167 -3.98 36.12 -7.03
CA SER A 167 -4.64 36.80 -8.16
C SER A 167 -4.05 38.15 -8.55
N GLN A 168 -3.28 38.81 -7.67
CA GLN A 168 -2.66 40.11 -7.96
C GLN A 168 -1.41 39.97 -8.83
N HIS A 169 -0.70 38.84 -8.72
CA HIS A 169 0.55 38.61 -9.43
C HIS A 169 0.38 37.97 -10.81
N LEU A 170 -0.82 37.50 -11.18
CA LEU A 170 -1.05 36.79 -12.45
C LEU A 170 -0.59 37.60 -13.69
N PHE A 171 -0.96 38.88 -13.75
CA PHE A 171 -0.65 39.74 -14.91
C PHE A 171 0.82 40.15 -15.04
N SER A 172 1.58 40.07 -13.97
CA SER A 172 3.02 40.34 -13.99
C SER A 172 3.89 39.11 -14.23
N ARG A 173 3.31 37.90 -14.08
CA ARG A 173 4.07 36.64 -14.09
C ARG A 173 3.80 35.79 -15.33
N LEU A 174 2.59 35.83 -15.87
CA LEU A 174 2.21 35.05 -17.05
C LEU A 174 2.59 35.78 -18.34
N GLY A 175 2.97 35.04 -19.37
CA GLY A 175 3.54 35.54 -20.61
C GLY A 175 2.60 36.41 -21.46
N SER A 176 1.27 36.36 -21.22
CA SER A 176 0.30 37.22 -21.87
C SER A 176 -0.85 37.67 -20.98
N ALA A 177 -1.44 38.82 -21.30
CA ALA A 177 -2.61 39.36 -20.61
C ALA A 177 -3.85 38.44 -20.80
N GLU A 178 -3.98 37.82 -21.97
CA GLU A 178 -5.04 36.87 -22.32
C GLU A 178 -4.96 35.62 -21.42
N LEU A 179 -3.75 35.08 -21.22
CA LEU A 179 -3.52 33.95 -20.35
C LEU A 179 -3.81 34.30 -18.89
N ALA A 180 -3.36 35.47 -18.42
CA ALA A 180 -3.64 35.95 -17.08
C ALA A 180 -5.14 36.14 -16.83
N ALA A 181 -5.87 36.69 -17.81
CA ALA A 181 -7.33 36.83 -17.73
C ALA A 181 -8.04 35.48 -17.71
N PHE A 182 -7.62 34.53 -18.54
CA PHE A 182 -8.14 33.15 -18.54
C PHE A 182 -7.93 32.47 -17.19
N VAL A 183 -6.72 32.51 -16.63
CA VAL A 183 -6.41 31.92 -15.32
C VAL A 183 -7.25 32.58 -14.23
N ARG A 184 -7.33 33.90 -14.20
CA ARG A 184 -8.13 34.64 -13.21
C ARG A 184 -9.61 34.24 -13.26
N GLN A 185 -10.16 33.97 -14.43
CA GLN A 185 -11.55 33.56 -14.62
C GLN A 185 -11.80 32.13 -14.10
N ASN A 186 -10.83 31.22 -14.25
CA ASN A 186 -11.00 29.79 -13.97
C ASN A 186 -10.47 29.36 -12.59
N ALA A 187 -9.44 30.04 -12.07
CA ALA A 187 -8.74 29.60 -10.85
C ALA A 187 -9.56 29.78 -9.57
N GLY A 188 -10.42 30.79 -9.47
CA GLY A 188 -11.21 31.06 -8.27
C GLY A 188 -10.40 31.31 -7.00
N GLY A 189 -9.06 31.46 -7.08
CA GLY A 189 -8.18 31.63 -5.92
C GLY A 189 -6.69 31.61 -6.30
N ARG A 190 -5.87 30.99 -5.44
CA ARG A 190 -4.41 30.86 -5.62
C ARG A 190 -4.07 29.92 -6.75
N THR A 191 -3.05 30.29 -7.51
CA THR A 191 -2.61 29.54 -8.71
C THR A 191 -1.16 29.13 -8.58
N LEU A 192 -0.86 27.87 -8.86
CA LEU A 192 0.48 27.35 -9.05
C LEU A 192 0.90 27.54 -10.52
N LEU A 193 2.01 28.19 -10.77
CA LEU A 193 2.69 28.21 -12.06
C LEU A 193 3.81 27.17 -12.04
N LEU A 194 3.77 26.21 -12.94
CA LEU A 194 4.88 25.32 -13.27
C LEU A 194 5.60 25.91 -14.49
N SER A 195 6.89 26.20 -14.38
CA SER A 195 7.69 26.82 -15.44
C SER A 195 8.69 25.86 -16.08
N GLY A 196 9.08 24.78 -15.39
CA GLY A 196 10.01 23.80 -15.93
C GLY A 196 10.04 22.49 -15.13
N LEU A 197 10.48 21.43 -15.85
CA LEU A 197 10.75 20.12 -15.29
C LEU A 197 12.03 19.59 -15.95
N PHE A 198 13.08 19.40 -15.16
CA PHE A 198 14.42 19.07 -15.64
C PHE A 198 14.84 17.72 -15.09
N VAL A 199 14.81 16.70 -15.91
CA VAL A 199 15.27 15.35 -15.58
C VAL A 199 16.18 14.87 -16.71
N PRO A 200 17.41 14.39 -16.41
CA PRO A 200 18.29 13.85 -17.43
C PRO A 200 17.64 12.70 -18.19
N SER A 201 17.90 12.62 -19.50
CA SER A 201 17.40 11.52 -20.32
C SER A 201 17.95 10.19 -19.82
N SER A 202 17.06 9.33 -19.33
CA SER A 202 17.36 8.02 -18.77
C SER A 202 16.12 7.12 -18.86
N PRO A 203 16.24 5.80 -18.67
CA PRO A 203 15.08 4.91 -18.60
C PRO A 203 14.08 5.27 -17.48
N GLN A 204 14.52 6.03 -16.46
CA GLN A 204 13.71 6.44 -15.30
C GLN A 204 13.18 7.88 -15.42
N GLN A 205 13.44 8.56 -16.54
CA GLN A 205 13.08 9.98 -16.73
C GLN A 205 11.61 10.28 -16.43
N GLU A 206 10.71 9.45 -16.95
CA GLU A 206 9.26 9.60 -16.77
C GLU A 206 8.85 9.41 -15.30
N GLU A 207 9.39 8.40 -14.64
CA GLU A 207 9.12 8.11 -13.23
C GLU A 207 9.59 9.24 -12.30
N LEU A 208 10.83 9.71 -12.50
CA LEU A 208 11.39 10.83 -11.73
C LEU A 208 10.62 12.14 -11.99
N GLY A 209 10.17 12.35 -13.22
CA GLY A 209 9.33 13.48 -13.60
C GLY A 209 7.97 13.44 -12.88
N GLN A 210 7.33 12.29 -12.83
CA GLN A 210 6.08 12.09 -12.11
C GLN A 210 6.24 12.34 -10.61
N LEU A 211 7.32 11.87 -10.00
CA LEU A 211 7.62 12.11 -8.59
C LEU A 211 7.76 13.61 -8.29
N LEU A 212 8.51 14.35 -9.10
CA LEU A 212 8.69 15.79 -8.97
C LEU A 212 7.37 16.55 -9.13
N LEU A 213 6.59 16.24 -10.18
CA LEU A 213 5.29 16.87 -10.41
C LEU A 213 4.33 16.60 -9.24
N THR A 214 4.23 15.37 -8.80
CA THR A 214 3.38 14.99 -7.66
C THR A 214 3.77 15.76 -6.41
N GLU A 215 5.06 15.93 -6.15
CA GLU A 215 5.55 16.65 -4.99
C GLU A 215 5.19 18.15 -5.03
N VAL A 216 5.43 18.82 -6.15
CA VAL A 216 5.08 20.25 -6.30
C VAL A 216 3.58 20.46 -6.21
N LEU A 217 2.79 19.58 -6.84
CA LEU A 217 1.32 19.68 -6.82
C LEU A 217 0.75 19.41 -5.41
N THR A 218 1.27 18.44 -4.68
CA THR A 218 0.83 18.16 -3.31
C THR A 218 1.25 19.25 -2.33
N LEU A 219 2.43 19.85 -2.52
CA LEU A 219 2.88 21.02 -1.74
C LEU A 219 1.93 22.22 -1.96
N ALA A 220 1.53 22.48 -3.19
CA ALA A 220 0.59 23.54 -3.51
C ALA A 220 -0.82 23.25 -2.95
N LEU A 221 -1.32 21.99 -3.07
CA LEU A 221 -2.59 21.57 -2.47
C LEU A 221 -2.59 21.77 -0.95
N GLY A 222 -1.51 21.39 -0.27
CA GLY A 222 -1.36 21.58 1.17
C GLY A 222 -1.41 23.04 1.61
N ARG A 223 -1.12 23.98 0.70
CA ARG A 223 -1.21 25.43 0.88
C ARG A 223 -2.51 26.03 0.30
N GLU A 224 -3.48 25.18 -0.05
CA GLU A 224 -4.81 25.56 -0.57
C GLU A 224 -4.76 26.29 -1.93
N TYR A 225 -3.80 25.92 -2.79
CA TYR A 225 -3.82 26.35 -4.20
C TYR A 225 -4.87 25.53 -4.94
N THR A 226 -5.68 26.22 -5.75
CA THR A 226 -6.89 25.66 -6.35
C THR A 226 -6.77 25.41 -7.84
N TYR A 227 -5.71 25.91 -8.47
CA TYR A 227 -5.49 25.83 -9.90
C TYR A 227 -3.99 25.72 -10.20
N ALA A 228 -3.62 24.93 -11.18
CA ALA A 228 -2.25 24.91 -11.68
C ALA A 228 -2.22 25.18 -13.18
N ILE A 229 -1.20 25.90 -13.60
CA ILE A 229 -0.89 26.19 -14.99
C ILE A 229 0.57 25.84 -15.27
N TYR A 230 0.82 25.19 -16.38
CA TYR A 230 2.15 25.02 -16.95
C TYR A 230 2.35 26.02 -18.08
N GLU A 231 3.34 26.86 -17.95
CA GLU A 231 3.83 27.74 -19.00
C GLU A 231 5.35 27.57 -19.09
N PRO A 232 5.88 26.90 -20.14
CA PRO A 232 7.30 26.62 -20.23
C PRO A 232 8.12 27.90 -20.31
N LEU A 233 9.31 27.89 -19.69
CA LEU A 233 10.29 28.94 -19.86
C LEU A 233 10.63 29.11 -21.37
N GLU A 234 10.88 30.33 -21.78
CA GLU A 234 11.15 30.67 -23.19
C GLU A 234 12.31 29.83 -23.73
N GLY A 235 12.07 29.14 -24.85
CA GLY A 235 13.04 28.25 -25.48
C GLY A 235 13.11 26.83 -24.91
N PHE A 236 12.26 26.49 -23.91
CA PHE A 236 12.22 25.16 -23.29
C PHE A 236 10.81 24.57 -23.34
N ALA A 237 10.49 23.85 -24.39
CA ALA A 237 9.26 23.07 -24.51
C ALA A 237 9.63 21.64 -24.89
N ASP A 238 9.44 20.69 -23.97
CA ASP A 238 9.77 19.30 -24.20
C ASP A 238 8.49 18.44 -24.28
N ALA A 239 8.42 17.58 -25.29
CA ALA A 239 7.23 16.77 -25.57
C ALA A 239 6.90 15.80 -24.42
N TRP A 240 7.92 15.23 -23.76
CA TRP A 240 7.74 14.30 -22.66
C TRP A 240 7.09 14.99 -21.44
N ILE A 241 7.45 16.24 -21.14
CA ILE A 241 6.84 17.01 -20.03
C ILE A 241 5.35 17.18 -20.27
N ARG A 242 4.94 17.49 -21.48
CA ARG A 242 3.52 17.62 -21.82
C ARG A 242 2.77 16.30 -21.60
N GLN A 243 3.38 15.17 -21.93
CA GLN A 243 2.81 13.85 -21.71
C GLN A 243 2.65 13.55 -20.21
N GLU A 244 3.66 13.86 -19.41
CA GLU A 244 3.58 13.68 -17.95
C GLU A 244 2.50 14.59 -17.32
N LEU A 245 2.38 15.82 -17.77
CA LEU A 245 1.32 16.74 -17.34
C LEU A 245 -0.08 16.23 -17.74
N HIS A 246 -0.26 15.67 -18.93
CA HIS A 246 -1.52 15.05 -19.34
C HIS A 246 -1.92 13.89 -18.42
N LEU A 247 -0.97 13.08 -17.95
CA LEU A 247 -1.21 12.04 -16.96
C LEU A 247 -1.65 12.58 -15.59
N GLN A 248 -1.34 13.85 -15.30
CA GLN A 248 -1.83 14.55 -14.10
C GLN A 248 -3.16 15.29 -14.35
N GLY A 249 -3.75 15.16 -15.54
CA GLY A 249 -5.03 15.77 -15.90
C GLY A 249 -4.94 17.18 -16.49
N PHE A 250 -3.74 17.71 -16.78
CA PHE A 250 -3.59 19.00 -17.45
C PHE A 250 -4.13 18.94 -18.88
N LEU A 251 -4.89 19.96 -19.25
CA LEU A 251 -5.44 20.13 -20.60
C LEU A 251 -4.86 21.38 -21.26
N PRO A 252 -4.74 21.41 -22.60
CA PRO A 252 -4.39 22.62 -23.33
C PRO A 252 -5.38 23.75 -23.03
N VAL A 253 -4.89 24.95 -22.78
CA VAL A 253 -5.73 26.14 -22.78
C VAL A 253 -6.19 26.46 -24.20
N PRO A 254 -7.30 27.21 -24.41
CA PRO A 254 -7.76 27.56 -25.76
C PRO A 254 -6.67 28.21 -26.62
N GLU A 255 -6.56 27.83 -27.88
CA GLU A 255 -5.51 28.34 -28.82
C GLU A 255 -5.46 29.87 -28.93
N GLY A 256 -6.62 30.54 -28.81
CA GLY A 256 -6.69 31.99 -28.78
C GLY A 256 -6.11 32.66 -27.52
N VAL A 257 -5.78 31.87 -26.50
CA VAL A 257 -5.21 32.33 -25.23
C VAL A 257 -3.72 32.03 -25.16
N SER A 258 -3.34 30.76 -25.36
CA SER A 258 -1.93 30.34 -25.44
C SER A 258 -1.81 29.02 -26.20
N ARG A 259 -0.75 28.89 -27.01
CA ARG A 259 -0.45 27.64 -27.74
C ARG A 259 0.38 26.64 -26.95
N SER A 260 1.08 27.10 -25.93
CA SER A 260 2.02 26.28 -25.15
C SER A 260 1.51 25.91 -23.76
N ALA A 261 0.61 26.69 -23.17
CA ALA A 261 0.16 26.50 -21.81
C ALA A 261 -0.81 25.33 -21.66
N LEU A 262 -0.70 24.64 -20.51
CA LEU A 262 -1.61 23.61 -20.05
C LEU A 262 -2.13 24.00 -18.66
N ALA A 263 -3.36 23.61 -18.32
CA ALA A 263 -3.97 23.96 -17.04
C ALA A 263 -4.77 22.82 -16.45
N VAL A 264 -4.91 22.81 -15.10
CA VAL A 264 -5.67 21.82 -14.36
C VAL A 264 -6.36 22.41 -13.14
N ASP A 265 -7.57 21.96 -12.85
CA ASP A 265 -8.32 22.27 -11.62
C ASP A 265 -7.85 21.39 -10.48
N MET A 266 -7.37 22.00 -9.39
CA MET A 266 -6.84 21.33 -8.21
C MET A 266 -7.84 21.28 -7.03
N ARG A 267 -9.02 21.88 -7.15
CA ARG A 267 -9.96 22.03 -6.01
C ARG A 267 -10.42 20.71 -5.43
N GLN A 268 -10.58 19.70 -6.27
CA GLN A 268 -11.04 18.37 -5.87
C GLN A 268 -10.26 17.29 -6.62
N PRO A 269 -9.04 16.95 -6.18
CA PRO A 269 -8.20 16.00 -6.88
C PRO A 269 -8.74 14.57 -6.80
N ILE A 270 -8.36 13.77 -7.79
CA ILE A 270 -8.47 12.31 -7.78
C ILE A 270 -7.13 11.76 -7.32
N ILE A 271 -7.16 10.83 -6.37
CA ILE A 271 -5.94 10.19 -5.85
C ILE A 271 -5.88 8.75 -6.31
N LEU A 272 -4.77 8.38 -6.92
CA LEU A 272 -4.36 7.00 -7.20
C LEU A 272 -3.23 6.63 -6.25
N SER A 273 -3.47 5.66 -5.38
CA SER A 273 -2.43 5.07 -4.52
C SER A 273 -1.84 3.86 -5.24
N ASN A 274 -0.60 3.97 -5.73
CA ASN A 274 0.12 2.88 -6.38
C ASN A 274 0.68 1.95 -5.30
N ASN A 275 0.24 0.70 -5.28
CA ASN A 275 0.63 -0.24 -4.24
C ASN A 275 0.68 -1.71 -4.70
N VAL A 276 0.55 -1.99 -5.98
CA VAL A 276 0.60 -3.36 -6.51
C VAL A 276 1.98 -3.97 -6.31
N ASP A 277 3.04 -3.20 -6.55
CA ASP A 277 4.44 -3.60 -6.30
C ASP A 277 4.65 -4.12 -4.88
N THR A 278 4.04 -3.49 -3.89
CA THR A 278 4.14 -3.89 -2.47
C THR A 278 3.39 -5.18 -2.14
N THR A 279 2.56 -5.69 -3.06
CA THR A 279 1.83 -6.96 -2.91
C THR A 279 2.58 -8.16 -3.48
N ILE A 280 3.62 -7.94 -4.27
CA ILE A 280 4.39 -8.98 -4.94
C ILE A 280 5.59 -9.39 -4.07
N LYS A 281 5.82 -10.69 -3.95
CA LYS A 281 6.91 -11.22 -3.13
C LYS A 281 8.25 -11.25 -3.87
N PRO A 282 9.39 -11.00 -3.17
CA PRO A 282 10.71 -11.31 -3.71
C PRO A 282 10.87 -12.82 -4.01
N PRO A 283 11.66 -13.21 -5.03
CA PRO A 283 12.42 -12.36 -5.94
C PRO A 283 11.62 -11.80 -7.11
N LEU A 284 10.33 -12.13 -7.24
CA LEU A 284 9.49 -11.74 -8.39
C LEU A 284 9.26 -10.23 -8.45
N SER A 285 9.14 -9.55 -7.29
CA SER A 285 8.94 -8.10 -7.23
C SER A 285 10.08 -7.28 -7.83
N THR A 286 11.27 -7.87 -7.97
CA THR A 286 12.45 -7.20 -8.56
C THR A 286 12.79 -7.70 -9.96
N ALA A 287 11.99 -8.61 -10.51
CA ALA A 287 12.19 -9.13 -11.87
C ALA A 287 11.86 -8.04 -12.90
N PRO A 288 12.75 -7.71 -13.86
CA PRO A 288 12.55 -6.58 -14.78
C PRO A 288 11.25 -6.62 -15.58
N SER A 289 10.80 -7.82 -15.99
CA SER A 289 9.53 -7.99 -16.71
C SER A 289 8.30 -7.71 -15.83
N VAL A 290 8.37 -8.05 -14.54
CA VAL A 290 7.30 -7.77 -13.57
C VAL A 290 7.26 -6.28 -13.25
N VAL A 291 8.41 -5.67 -12.98
CA VAL A 291 8.54 -4.22 -12.75
C VAL A 291 7.98 -3.44 -13.94
N ALA A 292 8.35 -3.81 -15.17
CA ALA A 292 7.83 -3.17 -16.38
C ALA A 292 6.31 -3.35 -16.55
N ALA A 293 5.76 -4.53 -16.24
CA ALA A 293 4.33 -4.78 -16.33
C ALA A 293 3.53 -3.95 -15.30
N VAL A 294 4.04 -3.83 -14.08
CA VAL A 294 3.44 -3.00 -13.02
C VAL A 294 3.50 -1.52 -13.42
N ALA A 295 4.65 -1.01 -13.86
CA ALA A 295 4.79 0.37 -14.31
C ALA A 295 3.84 0.72 -15.47
N ALA A 296 3.72 -0.17 -16.46
CA ALA A 296 2.78 0.00 -17.58
C ALA A 296 1.32 0.02 -17.10
N ALA A 297 0.97 -0.82 -16.12
CA ALA A 297 -0.37 -0.86 -15.54
C ALA A 297 -0.69 0.45 -14.78
N HIS A 298 0.25 0.95 -13.96
CA HIS A 298 0.12 2.26 -13.28
C HIS A 298 -0.19 3.37 -14.28
N ARG A 299 0.61 3.47 -15.35
CA ARG A 299 0.47 4.51 -16.37
C ARG A 299 -0.87 4.43 -17.09
N ARG A 300 -1.30 3.23 -17.52
CA ARG A 300 -2.60 3.03 -18.18
C ARG A 300 -3.77 3.36 -17.26
N LEU A 301 -3.69 3.00 -15.98
CA LEU A 301 -4.74 3.31 -15.02
C LEU A 301 -4.81 4.82 -14.76
N GLN A 302 -3.67 5.49 -14.60
CA GLN A 302 -3.62 6.94 -14.41
C GLN A 302 -4.20 7.67 -15.65
N GLU A 303 -3.83 7.27 -16.86
CA GLU A 303 -4.40 7.78 -18.11
C GLU A 303 -5.91 7.56 -18.17
N MET A 304 -6.39 6.37 -17.79
CA MET A 304 -7.83 6.09 -17.71
C MET A 304 -8.54 7.05 -16.75
N LEU A 305 -7.95 7.33 -15.59
CA LEU A 305 -8.54 8.23 -14.58
C LEU A 305 -8.62 9.69 -15.06
N THR A 306 -7.69 10.17 -15.90
CA THR A 306 -7.77 11.52 -16.49
C THR A 306 -8.96 11.66 -17.44
N HIS A 307 -9.37 10.56 -18.08
CA HIS A 307 -10.55 10.54 -18.96
C HIS A 307 -11.88 10.54 -18.17
N LEU A 308 -11.88 10.09 -16.91
CA LEU A 308 -13.09 10.11 -16.07
C LEU A 308 -13.54 11.53 -15.74
N GLN A 309 -12.57 12.44 -15.56
CA GLN A 309 -12.81 13.83 -15.16
C GLN A 309 -11.83 14.76 -15.86
N PRO A 310 -12.03 15.08 -17.14
CA PRO A 310 -11.12 15.92 -17.89
C PRO A 310 -10.89 17.29 -17.22
N GLY A 311 -9.63 17.70 -17.13
CA GLY A 311 -9.24 18.97 -16.51
C GLY A 311 -9.23 18.99 -14.98
N SER A 312 -9.55 17.88 -14.31
CA SER A 312 -9.36 17.70 -12.86
C SER A 312 -8.03 17.03 -12.57
N LEU A 313 -7.36 17.47 -11.50
CA LEU A 313 -6.07 16.91 -11.08
C LEU A 313 -6.19 15.42 -10.72
N VAL A 314 -5.31 14.60 -11.29
CA VAL A 314 -5.11 13.19 -10.94
C VAL A 314 -3.71 13.04 -10.36
N LEU A 315 -3.62 12.74 -9.07
CA LEU A 315 -2.34 12.52 -8.38
C LEU A 315 -2.06 11.03 -8.21
N SER A 316 -0.92 10.61 -8.70
CA SER A 316 -0.39 9.25 -8.50
C SER A 316 0.61 9.27 -7.34
N LEU A 317 0.26 8.66 -6.22
CA LEU A 317 1.08 8.62 -5.00
C LEU A 317 1.87 7.33 -4.92
N SER A 318 3.20 7.45 -4.96
CA SER A 318 4.13 6.31 -4.83
C SER A 318 4.15 5.77 -3.39
N ALA A 319 3.90 4.48 -3.22
CA ALA A 319 4.05 3.81 -1.94
C ALA A 319 5.50 3.88 -1.41
N GLY A 320 6.50 3.83 -2.29
CA GLY A 320 7.93 3.93 -1.92
C GLY A 320 8.27 5.25 -1.22
N VAL A 321 7.84 6.38 -1.79
CA VAL A 321 8.04 7.71 -1.19
C VAL A 321 7.29 7.83 0.14
N ILE A 322 6.05 7.33 0.19
CA ILE A 322 5.26 7.34 1.44
C ILE A 322 5.96 6.51 2.53
N TYR A 323 6.48 5.33 2.20
CA TYR A 323 7.19 4.48 3.16
C TYR A 323 8.46 5.15 3.68
N HIS A 324 9.24 5.78 2.81
CA HIS A 324 10.45 6.49 3.21
C HIS A 324 10.15 7.61 4.21
N ARG A 325 9.20 8.46 3.90
CA ARG A 325 8.79 9.57 4.77
C ARG A 325 8.11 9.12 6.06
N LEU A 326 7.31 8.06 6.01
CA LEU A 326 6.75 7.47 7.23
C LEU A 326 7.85 6.90 8.12
N LEU A 327 8.86 6.23 7.54
CA LEU A 327 10.02 5.74 8.28
C LEU A 327 10.72 6.88 9.02
N GLN A 328 11.03 7.98 8.33
CA GLN A 328 11.66 9.17 8.93
C GLN A 328 10.82 9.70 10.10
N ARG A 329 9.52 9.93 9.90
CA ARG A 329 8.62 10.47 10.94
C ARG A 329 8.44 9.53 12.13
N ILE A 330 8.35 8.21 11.90
CA ILE A 330 8.23 7.22 12.97
C ILE A 330 9.50 7.18 13.80
N THR A 331 10.67 7.14 13.16
CA THR A 331 11.96 7.08 13.85
C THR A 331 12.28 8.38 14.58
N GLU A 332 11.95 9.52 14.01
CA GLU A 332 12.03 10.82 14.65
C GLU A 332 11.12 10.90 15.89
N CYS A 333 9.84 10.55 15.75
CA CYS A 333 8.87 10.51 16.84
C CYS A 333 9.33 9.58 17.98
N ASN A 334 9.94 8.45 17.65
CA ASN A 334 10.48 7.47 18.59
C ASN A 334 11.88 7.80 19.09
N GLY A 335 12.54 8.83 18.56
CA GLY A 335 13.90 9.25 18.96
C GLY A 335 15.00 8.23 18.65
N VAL A 336 14.88 7.52 17.51
CA VAL A 336 15.81 6.46 17.10
C VAL A 336 16.38 6.69 15.69
N PRO A 337 17.55 6.11 15.36
CA PRO A 337 18.10 6.18 14.01
C PRO A 337 17.21 5.46 12.97
N GLU A 338 17.15 6.00 11.75
CA GLU A 338 16.47 5.38 10.60
C GLU A 338 17.13 4.08 10.16
N VAL A 339 18.43 3.97 10.33
CA VAL A 339 19.20 2.77 10.00
C VAL A 339 19.23 1.83 11.19
N GLN A 340 18.98 0.55 10.94
CA GLN A 340 19.04 -0.48 11.98
C GLN A 340 20.42 -0.51 12.67
N THR A 341 20.43 -0.32 13.98
CA THR A 341 21.65 -0.43 14.79
C THR A 341 22.01 -1.90 15.09
N VAL A 342 23.30 -2.16 15.29
CA VAL A 342 23.79 -3.48 15.71
C VAL A 342 24.66 -3.29 16.97
N PRO A 343 24.25 -3.79 18.13
CA PRO A 343 22.96 -4.44 18.45
C PRO A 343 21.77 -3.47 18.32
N ARG A 344 20.59 -4.00 18.08
CA ARG A 344 19.36 -3.23 17.93
C ARG A 344 19.02 -2.45 19.21
N ARG A 345 18.87 -1.14 19.10
CA ARG A 345 18.52 -0.24 20.21
C ARG A 345 17.08 0.25 20.02
N LEU A 346 16.16 -0.32 20.78
CA LEU A 346 14.73 0.00 20.68
C LEU A 346 14.42 1.33 21.38
N GLY A 347 13.66 2.19 20.69
CA GLY A 347 13.06 3.39 21.28
C GLY A 347 11.92 3.07 22.25
N PRO A 348 11.36 4.10 22.92
CA PRO A 348 10.33 3.92 23.94
C PRO A 348 8.96 3.51 23.38
N ASP A 349 8.66 3.90 22.13
CA ASP A 349 7.33 3.75 21.55
C ASP A 349 7.16 2.45 20.76
N ILE A 350 5.91 2.09 20.46
CA ILE A 350 5.56 0.99 19.57
C ILE A 350 4.90 1.52 18.29
N CYS A 351 5.41 1.11 17.13
CA CYS A 351 4.77 1.38 15.85
C CYS A 351 3.65 0.35 15.60
N VAL A 352 2.44 0.85 15.35
CA VAL A 352 1.25 0.04 15.16
C VAL A 352 0.61 0.33 13.81
N PRO A 353 1.06 -0.30 12.72
CA PRO A 353 0.35 -0.26 11.45
C PRO A 353 -1.04 -0.89 11.60
N TYR A 354 -2.10 -0.15 11.22
CA TYR A 354 -3.47 -0.66 11.27
C TYR A 354 -4.20 -0.60 9.92
N GLY A 355 -3.57 -0.01 8.92
CA GLY A 355 -4.01 0.02 7.52
C GLY A 355 -3.36 -1.02 6.63
N LYS A 356 -3.20 -0.69 5.34
CA LYS A 356 -2.53 -1.57 4.37
C LYS A 356 -1.00 -1.35 4.32
N LEU A 357 -0.50 -0.18 4.76
CA LEU A 357 0.93 0.13 4.78
C LEU A 357 1.68 -0.61 5.90
N LEU A 358 2.96 -0.86 5.69
CA LEU A 358 3.91 -1.44 6.66
C LEU A 358 3.50 -2.80 7.27
N ARG A 359 2.51 -3.49 6.71
CA ARG A 359 2.03 -4.78 7.25
C ARG A 359 3.07 -5.90 7.22
N GLY A 360 3.97 -5.86 6.26
CA GLY A 360 4.94 -6.92 5.99
C GLY A 360 6.33 -6.67 6.54
N VAL A 361 6.56 -5.58 7.29
CA VAL A 361 7.90 -5.12 7.67
C VAL A 361 7.97 -4.71 9.13
N ILE A 362 9.19 -4.60 9.64
CA ILE A 362 9.53 -4.05 10.96
C ILE A 362 10.21 -2.71 10.75
N VAL A 363 9.80 -1.69 11.49
CA VAL A 363 10.47 -0.37 11.46
C VAL A 363 11.80 -0.47 12.21
N PRO A 364 12.91 0.05 11.64
CA PRO A 364 14.22 0.05 12.31
C PRO A 364 14.14 0.61 13.73
N ASN A 365 14.86 -0.03 14.65
CA ASN A 365 15.00 0.40 16.05
C ASN A 365 13.68 0.69 16.81
N THR A 366 12.53 0.26 16.26
CA THR A 366 11.21 0.49 16.80
C THR A 366 10.46 -0.83 16.94
N VAL A 367 9.86 -1.10 18.09
CA VAL A 367 8.96 -2.26 18.23
C VAL A 367 7.80 -2.08 17.26
N THR A 368 7.55 -3.07 16.41
CA THR A 368 6.51 -2.99 15.38
C THR A 368 5.52 -4.15 15.53
N LYS A 369 4.24 -3.83 15.76
CA LYS A 369 3.17 -4.84 15.85
C LYS A 369 1.94 -4.35 15.10
N THR A 370 1.56 -5.06 14.06
CA THR A 370 0.46 -4.68 13.16
C THR A 370 -0.89 -5.11 13.75
N LEU A 371 -1.89 -4.22 13.73
CA LEU A 371 -3.30 -4.57 13.84
C LEU A 371 -3.84 -4.99 12.47
N ARG A 372 -4.34 -6.21 12.38
CA ARG A 372 -4.85 -6.80 11.14
C ARG A 372 -6.32 -6.44 10.94
N THR A 373 -6.58 -5.20 10.56
CA THR A 373 -7.91 -4.75 10.17
C THR A 373 -8.17 -4.99 8.70
N ASP A 374 -9.38 -5.27 8.34
CA ASP A 374 -9.82 -5.34 6.95
C ASP A 374 -11.19 -4.70 6.76
N LYS A 375 -11.48 -4.39 5.50
CA LYS A 375 -12.77 -3.90 5.06
C LYS A 375 -13.55 -5.07 4.48
N VAL A 376 -14.59 -5.50 5.20
CA VAL A 376 -15.38 -6.68 4.86
C VAL A 376 -16.75 -6.25 4.36
N TYR A 377 -17.01 -6.49 3.09
CA TYR A 377 -18.32 -6.21 2.46
C TYR A 377 -19.34 -7.27 2.82
N GLU A 378 -20.59 -6.84 2.95
CA GLU A 378 -21.74 -7.75 2.98
C GLU A 378 -21.96 -8.39 1.61
N PRO A 379 -22.60 -9.58 1.55
CA PRO A 379 -22.77 -10.34 0.30
C PRO A 379 -23.46 -9.59 -0.84
N ASP A 380 -24.35 -8.64 -0.51
CA ASP A 380 -25.09 -7.78 -1.43
C ASP A 380 -24.35 -6.49 -1.82
N LEU A 381 -23.13 -6.29 -1.29
CA LEU A 381 -22.30 -5.12 -1.47
C LEU A 381 -22.92 -3.79 -0.96
N SER A 382 -24.06 -3.83 -0.27
CA SER A 382 -24.77 -2.62 0.20
C SER A 382 -24.00 -1.84 1.25
N SER A 383 -23.20 -2.55 2.06
CA SER A 383 -22.43 -1.97 3.15
C SER A 383 -21.14 -2.76 3.44
N TYR A 384 -20.29 -2.20 4.29
CA TYR A 384 -19.13 -2.89 4.81
C TYR A 384 -18.84 -2.50 6.27
N SER A 385 -18.18 -3.39 6.98
CA SER A 385 -17.65 -3.17 8.32
C SER A 385 -16.12 -3.22 8.33
N ILE A 386 -15.53 -2.67 9.39
CA ILE A 386 -14.10 -2.86 9.68
C ILE A 386 -13.97 -3.95 10.73
N GLU A 387 -13.33 -5.05 10.34
CA GLU A 387 -13.18 -6.27 11.15
C GLU A 387 -11.73 -6.71 11.21
N ALA A 388 -11.44 -7.76 11.95
CA ALA A 388 -10.17 -8.45 11.84
C ALA A 388 -10.06 -9.08 10.43
N TYR A 389 -8.85 -9.07 9.86
CA TYR A 389 -8.61 -9.82 8.63
C TYR A 389 -8.91 -11.31 8.88
N PRO A 390 -9.51 -12.02 7.92
CA PRO A 390 -9.79 -13.44 8.07
C PRO A 390 -8.58 -14.25 8.57
N ASP A 391 -8.82 -15.21 9.46
CA ASP A 391 -7.82 -16.03 10.12
C ASP A 391 -6.92 -15.29 11.13
N TYR A 392 -7.28 -14.05 11.49
CA TYR A 392 -6.64 -13.31 12.58
C TYR A 392 -7.57 -13.22 13.78
N SER A 393 -6.98 -13.08 14.97
CA SER A 393 -7.73 -12.92 16.22
C SER A 393 -8.64 -11.69 16.18
N PRO A 394 -9.74 -11.67 16.94
CA PRO A 394 -10.62 -10.50 17.04
C PRO A 394 -9.86 -9.22 17.35
N LEU A 395 -10.34 -8.07 16.87
CA LEU A 395 -9.66 -6.77 17.07
C LEU A 395 -9.47 -6.45 18.55
N GLU A 396 -10.39 -6.88 19.40
CA GLU A 396 -10.32 -6.74 20.86
C GLU A 396 -9.04 -7.40 21.41
N ASP A 397 -8.74 -8.61 20.99
CA ASP A 397 -7.56 -9.37 21.45
C ASP A 397 -6.28 -8.81 20.84
N GLN A 398 -6.34 -8.37 19.57
CA GLN A 398 -5.19 -7.70 18.94
C GLN A 398 -4.82 -6.40 19.67
N VAL A 399 -5.81 -5.60 20.09
CA VAL A 399 -5.57 -4.36 20.85
C VAL A 399 -5.04 -4.66 22.26
N ARG A 400 -5.55 -5.70 22.94
CA ARG A 400 -4.98 -6.18 24.21
C ARG A 400 -3.50 -6.55 24.04
N THR A 401 -3.15 -7.21 22.92
CA THR A 401 -1.77 -7.53 22.57
C THR A 401 -0.90 -6.27 22.44
N ILE A 402 -1.41 -5.20 21.80
CA ILE A 402 -0.67 -3.92 21.72
C ILE A 402 -0.46 -3.34 23.12
N ARG A 403 -1.50 -3.27 23.94
CA ARG A 403 -1.41 -2.74 25.31
C ARG A 403 -0.40 -3.48 26.18
N ALA A 404 -0.23 -4.79 25.95
CA ALA A 404 0.68 -5.63 26.72
C ALA A 404 2.18 -5.30 26.51
N PHE A 405 2.54 -4.59 25.45
CA PHE A 405 3.90 -4.06 25.28
C PHE A 405 4.21 -2.89 26.23
N ASP A 406 3.19 -2.31 26.85
CA ASP A 406 3.28 -1.20 27.81
C ASP A 406 4.12 -0.01 27.28
N ARG A 407 3.83 0.38 26.03
CA ARG A 407 4.50 1.45 25.30
C ARG A 407 3.47 2.38 24.66
N PRO A 408 3.74 3.69 24.60
CA PRO A 408 2.92 4.60 23.79
C PRO A 408 2.92 4.18 22.32
N ALA A 409 1.74 4.21 21.69
CA ALA A 409 1.56 3.75 20.32
C ALA A 409 1.68 4.89 19.30
N ILE A 410 2.47 4.68 18.26
CA ILE A 410 2.45 5.44 17.02
C ILE A 410 1.59 4.65 16.06
N LEU A 411 0.35 5.10 15.81
CA LEU A 411 -0.57 4.45 14.89
C LEU A 411 -0.23 4.84 13.44
N VAL A 412 -0.22 3.87 12.52
CA VAL A 412 0.13 4.13 11.12
C VAL A 412 -0.92 3.57 10.16
N ASP A 413 -1.40 4.41 9.21
CA ASP A 413 -2.34 4.00 8.14
C ASP A 413 -1.90 4.56 6.78
N ASP A 414 -2.53 4.08 5.71
CA ASP A 414 -2.35 4.58 4.35
C ASP A 414 -3.05 5.93 4.15
N VAL A 415 -4.26 6.07 4.68
CA VAL A 415 -5.09 7.28 4.50
C VAL A 415 -5.97 7.55 5.70
N LEU A 416 -6.13 8.83 5.98
CA LEU A 416 -7.12 9.31 6.93
C LEU A 416 -8.05 10.32 6.23
N HIS A 417 -9.23 9.83 5.87
CA HIS A 417 -10.30 10.61 5.24
C HIS A 417 -11.58 10.52 6.07
N ASP A 418 -12.42 9.50 5.86
CA ASP A 418 -13.64 9.25 6.63
C ASP A 418 -13.37 8.61 8.01
N GLY A 419 -12.16 8.10 8.21
CA GLY A 419 -11.69 7.55 9.46
C GLY A 419 -12.42 6.30 9.96
N LYS A 420 -13.07 5.52 9.08
CA LYS A 420 -13.86 4.34 9.50
C LYS A 420 -13.04 3.34 10.32
N ARG A 421 -11.75 3.13 9.97
CA ARG A 421 -10.87 2.25 10.75
C ARG A 421 -10.60 2.80 12.15
N ILE A 422 -10.21 4.05 12.25
CA ILE A 422 -9.90 4.64 13.55
C ILE A 422 -11.14 4.76 14.43
N ARG A 423 -12.31 5.06 13.86
CA ARG A 423 -13.59 5.05 14.60
C ARG A 423 -13.93 3.67 15.17
N ARG A 424 -13.53 2.59 14.49
CA ARG A 424 -13.69 1.21 15.00
C ARG A 424 -12.67 0.87 16.08
N LEU A 425 -11.44 1.37 15.97
CA LEU A 425 -10.34 1.08 16.88
C LEU A 425 -10.34 1.97 18.14
N ASP A 426 -10.73 3.24 18.05
CA ASP A 426 -10.70 4.19 19.16
C ASP A 426 -11.38 3.69 20.44
N PRO A 427 -12.62 3.15 20.39
CA PRO A 427 -13.26 2.60 21.60
C PRO A 427 -12.49 1.42 22.20
N LEU A 428 -11.81 0.63 21.39
CA LEU A 428 -11.02 -0.51 21.83
C LEU A 428 -9.72 -0.05 22.52
N LEU A 429 -9.03 0.91 21.90
CA LEU A 429 -7.80 1.51 22.42
C LEU A 429 -8.07 2.19 23.78
N ARG A 430 -9.16 2.96 23.88
CA ARG A 430 -9.56 3.62 25.13
C ARG A 430 -9.93 2.61 26.23
N ARG A 431 -10.70 1.57 25.91
CA ARG A 431 -11.08 0.53 26.89
C ARG A 431 -9.88 -0.23 27.44
N THR A 432 -8.85 -0.46 26.65
CA THR A 432 -7.63 -1.13 27.07
C THR A 432 -6.63 -0.19 27.74
N GLY A 433 -6.88 1.13 27.74
CA GLY A 433 -5.95 2.13 28.26
C GLY A 433 -4.66 2.21 27.43
N THR A 434 -4.74 1.93 26.11
CA THR A 434 -3.61 2.08 25.22
C THR A 434 -3.37 3.55 24.93
N GLU A 435 -2.22 4.07 25.34
CA GLU A 435 -1.81 5.44 25.07
C GLU A 435 -1.45 5.56 23.58
N VAL A 436 -2.10 6.51 22.88
CA VAL A 436 -1.77 6.86 21.49
C VAL A 436 -1.00 8.16 21.49
N LYS A 437 0.28 8.12 21.15
CA LYS A 437 1.17 9.27 21.11
C LYS A 437 0.96 10.10 19.85
N LYS A 438 0.82 9.43 18.69
CA LYS A 438 0.65 10.07 17.39
C LYS A 438 -0.02 9.14 16.38
N VAL A 439 -0.72 9.75 15.41
CA VAL A 439 -1.26 9.05 14.24
C VAL A 439 -0.54 9.56 13.01
N LEU A 440 0.17 8.69 12.30
CA LEU A 440 0.92 9.00 11.08
C LEU A 440 0.26 8.32 9.88
N VAL A 441 0.01 9.07 8.81
CA VAL A 441 -0.64 8.51 7.62
C VAL A 441 0.06 8.92 6.33
N GLY A 442 -0.08 8.08 5.28
CA GLY A 442 0.44 8.41 3.96
C GLY A 442 -0.16 9.71 3.45
N TYR A 443 -1.48 9.87 3.52
CA TYR A 443 -2.09 11.18 3.30
C TYR A 443 -3.28 11.46 4.22
N LEU A 444 -3.36 12.71 4.64
CA LEU A 444 -4.36 13.25 5.54
C LEU A 444 -5.25 14.22 4.77
N THR A 445 -6.57 14.04 4.84
CA THR A 445 -7.51 15.03 4.28
C THR A 445 -8.02 16.01 5.32
N GLY A 446 -8.64 17.11 4.89
CA GLY A 446 -9.29 18.05 5.81
C GLY A 446 -10.30 17.37 6.72
N THR A 447 -11.21 16.55 6.15
CA THR A 447 -12.18 15.75 6.93
C THR A 447 -11.49 14.81 7.92
N GLY A 448 -10.38 14.19 7.52
CA GLY A 448 -9.60 13.31 8.39
C GLY A 448 -8.96 14.06 9.54
N ARG A 449 -8.42 15.25 9.29
CA ARG A 449 -7.84 16.13 10.32
C ARG A 449 -8.89 16.54 11.35
N ASP A 450 -10.04 17.05 10.89
CA ASP A 450 -11.13 17.49 11.78
C ASP A 450 -11.63 16.33 12.66
N LEU A 451 -11.67 15.11 12.11
CA LEU A 451 -11.98 13.91 12.88
C LEU A 451 -10.95 13.66 13.98
N MET A 452 -9.65 13.74 13.67
CA MET A 452 -8.60 13.49 14.67
C MET A 452 -8.62 14.54 15.77
N GLU A 453 -8.80 15.80 15.44
CA GLU A 453 -8.98 16.87 16.39
C GLU A 453 -10.19 16.60 17.32
N SER A 454 -11.32 16.14 16.74
CA SER A 454 -12.52 15.78 17.52
C SER A 454 -12.32 14.59 18.47
N LEU A 455 -11.45 13.64 18.10
CA LEU A 455 -11.08 12.50 18.92
C LEU A 455 -9.94 12.80 19.91
N GLY A 456 -9.30 13.97 19.80
CA GLY A 456 -8.18 14.38 20.64
C GLY A 456 -6.86 13.71 20.30
N TYR A 457 -6.67 13.29 19.04
CA TYR A 457 -5.43 12.70 18.55
C TYR A 457 -4.58 13.71 17.77
N ASP A 458 -3.28 13.71 18.02
CA ASP A 458 -2.29 14.37 17.16
C ASP A 458 -2.08 13.52 15.90
N ALA A 459 -2.46 14.06 14.75
CA ALA A 459 -2.37 13.35 13.47
C ALA A 459 -1.60 14.15 12.42
N GLU A 460 -0.74 13.44 11.66
CA GLU A 460 0.09 14.01 10.63
C GLU A 460 0.10 13.12 9.38
N GLY A 461 0.00 13.73 8.20
CA GLY A 461 0.14 13.06 6.91
C GLY A 461 1.49 13.35 6.26
N VAL A 462 2.02 12.36 5.52
CA VAL A 462 3.12 12.62 4.59
C VAL A 462 2.70 13.69 3.59
N TYR A 463 1.48 13.55 3.08
CA TYR A 463 0.81 14.56 2.27
C TYR A 463 -0.46 15.06 2.95
N TYR A 464 -0.70 16.37 2.89
CA TYR A 464 -1.96 16.98 3.30
C TYR A 464 -2.76 17.39 2.06
N LEU A 465 -3.97 16.84 1.95
CA LEU A 465 -4.88 17.06 0.82
C LEU A 465 -6.22 17.61 1.38
N PRO A 466 -6.42 18.93 1.38
CA PRO A 466 -7.59 19.55 2.02
C PRO A 466 -8.91 18.96 1.57
N ASN A 467 -9.06 18.77 0.26
CA ASN A 467 -10.23 18.22 -0.38
C ASN A 467 -9.88 16.99 -1.21
N LEU A 468 -10.83 16.10 -1.39
CA LEU A 468 -10.68 14.88 -2.16
C LEU A 468 -12.00 14.57 -2.89
N ARG A 469 -11.94 14.37 -4.21
CA ARG A 469 -13.10 13.97 -5.00
C ARG A 469 -13.31 12.46 -4.99
N MET A 470 -12.27 11.74 -5.39
CA MET A 470 -12.27 10.28 -5.51
C MET A 470 -10.92 9.72 -5.10
N ARG A 471 -10.95 8.50 -4.62
CA ARG A 471 -9.75 7.75 -4.27
C ARG A 471 -9.79 6.36 -4.86
N PHE A 472 -8.71 6.01 -5.52
CA PHE A 472 -8.44 4.68 -6.01
C PHE A 472 -7.21 4.10 -5.31
N VAL A 473 -7.32 2.86 -4.87
CA VAL A 473 -6.18 2.06 -4.40
C VAL A 473 -6.02 0.97 -5.44
N GLU A 474 -4.92 1.01 -6.15
CA GLU A 474 -4.69 0.20 -7.34
C GLU A 474 -4.96 -1.30 -7.09
N SER A 475 -4.33 -1.90 -6.07
CA SER A 475 -4.51 -3.32 -5.77
C SER A 475 -5.98 -3.72 -5.48
N THR A 476 -6.86 -2.77 -5.12
CA THR A 476 -8.28 -3.10 -4.92
C THR A 476 -9.06 -3.23 -6.24
N LEU A 477 -8.48 -2.77 -7.33
CA LEU A 477 -9.05 -2.87 -8.67
C LEU A 477 -8.55 -4.11 -9.41
N ASP A 478 -7.39 -4.67 -9.02
CA ASP A 478 -6.72 -5.77 -9.70
C ASP A 478 -7.16 -7.14 -9.17
N PRO A 479 -7.96 -7.91 -9.92
CA PRO A 479 -8.42 -9.24 -9.51
C PRO A 479 -7.24 -10.21 -9.31
N PHE A 480 -7.37 -11.15 -8.37
CA PHE A 480 -6.38 -12.13 -7.93
C PHE A 480 -5.13 -11.56 -7.26
N ILE A 481 -4.78 -10.30 -7.49
CA ILE A 481 -3.68 -9.59 -6.82
C ILE A 481 -4.16 -8.93 -5.55
N GLY A 482 -5.32 -8.27 -5.62
CA GLY A 482 -5.94 -7.59 -4.49
C GLY A 482 -7.46 -7.57 -4.61
N GLY A 483 -8.09 -6.64 -3.90
CA GLY A 483 -9.54 -6.49 -3.79
C GLY A 483 -9.93 -6.07 -2.37
N ASP A 484 -11.22 -5.96 -2.14
CA ASP A 484 -11.80 -5.80 -0.80
C ASP A 484 -12.46 -7.13 -0.39
N THR A 485 -12.26 -7.57 0.83
CA THR A 485 -12.83 -8.83 1.34
C THR A 485 -14.36 -8.79 1.32
N ILE A 486 -14.99 -9.88 0.89
CA ILE A 486 -16.44 -10.07 0.94
C ILE A 486 -16.80 -11.22 1.89
N ARG A 487 -17.85 -11.05 2.67
CA ARG A 487 -18.36 -12.06 3.58
C ARG A 487 -19.02 -13.19 2.81
N ARG A 488 -18.55 -14.41 2.99
CA ARG A 488 -19.17 -15.62 2.45
C ARG A 488 -19.25 -16.70 3.53
N SER A 489 -20.31 -17.47 3.55
CA SER A 489 -20.50 -18.60 4.48
C SER A 489 -19.54 -19.75 4.21
N GLN A 490 -19.16 -19.93 2.95
CA GLN A 490 -18.17 -20.93 2.53
C GLN A 490 -17.00 -20.22 1.84
N ARG A 491 -15.80 -20.64 2.16
CA ARG A 491 -14.59 -20.20 1.45
C ARG A 491 -14.37 -21.03 0.21
N PRO A 492 -13.82 -20.46 -0.86
CA PRO A 492 -13.33 -21.23 -2.00
C PRO A 492 -12.34 -22.30 -1.54
N GLU A 493 -12.29 -23.40 -2.27
CA GLU A 493 -11.29 -24.44 -2.07
C GLU A 493 -9.87 -23.85 -2.15
N GLY A 494 -8.90 -24.46 -1.47
CA GLY A 494 -7.50 -24.02 -1.46
C GLY A 494 -7.21 -22.83 -0.54
N GLY A 495 -8.15 -22.43 0.32
CA GLY A 495 -7.94 -21.38 1.33
C GLY A 495 -7.82 -19.95 0.77
N LEU A 496 -8.15 -19.73 -0.51
CA LEU A 496 -8.19 -18.39 -1.09
C LEU A 496 -9.29 -17.55 -0.45
N GLN A 497 -8.99 -16.32 -0.10
CA GLN A 497 -9.95 -15.40 0.49
C GLN A 497 -10.84 -14.80 -0.60
N PRO A 498 -12.19 -14.91 -0.51
CA PRO A 498 -13.10 -14.28 -1.46
C PRO A 498 -13.04 -12.75 -1.36
N SER A 499 -13.05 -12.09 -2.51
CA SER A 499 -12.95 -10.64 -2.62
C SER A 499 -13.84 -10.07 -3.71
N VAL A 500 -14.15 -8.80 -3.60
CA VAL A 500 -14.77 -8.01 -4.64
C VAL A 500 -13.77 -6.95 -5.12
N ASN A 501 -13.65 -6.83 -6.43
CA ASN A 501 -13.00 -5.69 -7.08
C ASN A 501 -14.11 -4.72 -7.52
N ARG A 502 -13.85 -3.41 -7.40
CA ARG A 502 -14.85 -2.38 -7.71
C ARG A 502 -15.01 -2.13 -9.21
N VAL A 503 -14.86 -3.18 -9.99
CA VAL A 503 -14.94 -3.17 -11.44
C VAL A 503 -15.79 -4.34 -11.93
N LEU A 504 -16.36 -4.22 -13.11
CA LEU A 504 -17.07 -5.32 -13.77
C LEU A 504 -16.07 -6.45 -14.12
N PRO A 505 -16.47 -7.71 -14.13
CA PRO A 505 -17.79 -8.24 -13.79
C PRO A 505 -17.96 -8.56 -12.29
N TYR A 506 -17.08 -8.10 -11.40
CA TYR A 506 -17.02 -8.48 -9.98
C TYR A 506 -17.90 -7.61 -9.08
N ALA A 507 -18.30 -6.43 -9.57
CA ALA A 507 -19.22 -5.54 -8.88
C ALA A 507 -20.39 -5.19 -9.81
N SER A 508 -21.56 -4.90 -9.24
CA SER A 508 -22.69 -4.37 -9.99
C SER A 508 -22.35 -2.97 -10.54
N PRO A 509 -22.79 -2.59 -11.75
CA PRO A 509 -22.65 -1.24 -12.28
C PRO A 509 -23.19 -0.15 -11.34
N GLU A 510 -24.25 -0.45 -10.58
CA GLU A 510 -24.87 0.46 -9.61
C GLU A 510 -23.95 0.77 -8.41
N PHE A 511 -22.94 -0.04 -8.19
CA PHE A 511 -21.94 0.14 -7.13
C PHE A 511 -20.90 1.22 -7.45
N SER A 512 -20.81 1.62 -8.71
CA SER A 512 -19.90 2.68 -9.17
C SER A 512 -20.65 3.99 -9.33
N PRO A 513 -20.10 5.12 -8.85
CA PRO A 513 -20.67 6.45 -9.11
C PRO A 513 -20.46 6.91 -10.57
N LEU A 514 -19.89 6.05 -11.41
CA LEU A 514 -19.57 6.32 -12.81
C LEU A 514 -20.74 5.95 -13.71
N ASP A 515 -20.86 6.62 -14.84
CA ASP A 515 -21.78 6.20 -15.88
C ASP A 515 -21.39 4.81 -16.44
N PRO A 516 -22.32 4.08 -17.03
CA PRO A 516 -22.10 2.69 -17.43
C PRO A 516 -20.99 2.48 -18.49
N GLU A 517 -20.75 3.45 -19.37
CA GLU A 517 -19.71 3.33 -20.40
C GLU A 517 -18.33 3.56 -19.80
N THR A 518 -18.21 4.56 -18.97
CA THR A 518 -17.00 4.86 -18.19
C THR A 518 -16.65 3.73 -17.22
N ALA A 519 -17.64 3.19 -16.50
CA ALA A 519 -17.45 2.03 -15.62
C ALA A 519 -16.97 0.80 -16.39
N TRP A 520 -17.49 0.57 -17.60
CA TRP A 520 -17.05 -0.52 -18.47
C TRP A 520 -15.61 -0.31 -18.95
N ALA A 521 -15.25 0.90 -19.42
CA ALA A 521 -13.91 1.22 -19.90
C ALA A 521 -12.84 1.07 -18.78
N LEU A 522 -13.14 1.58 -17.58
CA LEU A 522 -12.30 1.41 -16.40
C LEU A 522 -12.15 -0.08 -16.06
N SER A 523 -13.24 -0.84 -16.08
CA SER A 523 -13.23 -2.27 -15.78
C SER A 523 -12.33 -3.05 -16.74
N LEU A 524 -12.46 -2.79 -18.04
CA LEU A 524 -11.61 -3.44 -19.05
C LEU A 524 -10.14 -3.10 -18.83
N CYS A 525 -9.82 -1.83 -18.58
CA CYS A 525 -8.45 -1.40 -18.27
C CYS A 525 -7.87 -2.15 -17.05
N CYS A 526 -8.61 -2.23 -15.95
CA CYS A 526 -8.14 -2.89 -14.73
C CYS A 526 -7.96 -4.40 -14.91
N VAL A 527 -8.92 -5.08 -15.56
CA VAL A 527 -8.83 -6.54 -15.80
C VAL A 527 -7.67 -6.87 -16.74
N GLU A 528 -7.44 -6.05 -17.79
CA GLU A 528 -6.29 -6.20 -18.68
C GLU A 528 -4.96 -5.92 -17.97
N ASN A 529 -4.90 -4.93 -17.07
CA ASN A 529 -3.72 -4.63 -16.27
C ASN A 529 -3.38 -5.81 -15.35
N ALA A 530 -4.33 -6.28 -14.57
CA ALA A 530 -4.15 -7.44 -13.69
C ALA A 530 -3.70 -8.69 -14.46
N ARG A 531 -4.32 -8.95 -15.62
CA ARG A 531 -3.94 -10.07 -16.51
C ARG A 531 -2.49 -9.94 -16.98
N ASN A 532 -2.05 -8.76 -17.40
CA ASN A 532 -0.68 -8.55 -17.88
C ASN A 532 0.36 -8.72 -16.77
N ILE A 533 0.07 -8.20 -15.56
CA ILE A 533 0.93 -8.40 -14.38
C ILE A 533 1.02 -9.89 -14.02
N LEU A 534 -0.11 -10.59 -14.00
CA LEU A 534 -0.14 -12.03 -13.70
C LEU A 534 0.60 -12.87 -14.73
N LEU A 535 0.50 -12.54 -16.02
CA LEU A 535 1.28 -13.20 -17.07
C LEU A 535 2.80 -13.02 -16.88
N ALA A 536 3.22 -11.82 -16.51
CA ALA A 536 4.62 -11.55 -16.18
C ALA A 536 5.06 -12.37 -14.95
N LEU A 537 4.23 -12.42 -13.89
CA LEU A 537 4.48 -13.23 -12.70
C LEU A 537 4.54 -14.72 -13.02
N GLU A 538 3.61 -15.26 -13.79
CA GLU A 538 3.57 -16.66 -14.19
C GLU A 538 4.82 -17.05 -15.01
N THR A 539 5.27 -16.15 -15.89
CA THR A 539 6.47 -16.34 -16.71
C THR A 539 7.73 -16.35 -15.84
N GLU A 540 7.91 -15.35 -14.97
CA GLU A 540 9.08 -15.25 -14.10
C GLU A 540 9.10 -16.33 -13.03
N TYR A 541 7.94 -16.70 -12.48
CA TYR A 541 7.83 -17.79 -11.52
C TYR A 541 8.28 -19.13 -12.14
N ARG A 542 7.86 -19.40 -13.39
CA ARG A 542 8.31 -20.60 -14.12
C ARG A 542 9.82 -20.57 -14.35
N ARG A 543 10.36 -19.40 -14.69
CA ARG A 543 11.81 -19.21 -14.89
C ARG A 543 12.59 -19.44 -13.59
N ALA A 544 12.11 -18.88 -12.47
CA ALA A 544 12.82 -18.93 -11.19
C ALA A 544 12.71 -20.29 -10.49
N PHE A 545 11.54 -20.96 -10.59
CA PHE A 545 11.23 -22.15 -9.79
C PHE A 545 10.99 -23.42 -10.60
N ALA A 546 11.08 -23.39 -11.95
CA ALA A 546 10.80 -24.50 -12.87
C ALA A 546 9.40 -25.14 -12.66
N ARG A 547 8.43 -24.37 -12.18
CA ARG A 547 7.04 -24.80 -11.90
C ARG A 547 6.06 -23.76 -12.42
N ASN A 548 4.81 -24.16 -12.68
CA ASN A 548 3.76 -23.23 -13.07
C ASN A 548 3.20 -22.52 -11.82
N LEU A 549 2.97 -21.22 -11.92
CA LEU A 549 2.21 -20.45 -10.93
C LEU A 549 0.73 -20.68 -11.18
N THR A 550 0.10 -21.50 -10.34
CA THR A 550 -1.33 -21.82 -10.38
C THR A 550 -2.04 -21.14 -9.22
N LEU A 551 -3.38 -21.15 -9.21
CA LEU A 551 -4.14 -20.58 -8.10
C LEU A 551 -3.76 -21.20 -6.75
N SER A 552 -3.51 -22.52 -6.69
CA SER A 552 -3.03 -23.18 -5.47
C SER A 552 -1.68 -22.67 -4.96
N ARG A 553 -0.89 -22.03 -5.80
CA ARG A 553 0.45 -21.49 -5.50
C ARG A 553 0.52 -19.98 -5.56
N LEU A 554 -0.59 -19.29 -5.79
CA LEU A 554 -0.60 -17.84 -5.95
C LEU A 554 0.00 -17.12 -4.73
N SER A 555 -0.15 -17.69 -3.54
CA SER A 555 0.46 -17.21 -2.31
C SER A 555 1.99 -17.26 -2.29
N GLU A 556 2.64 -18.02 -3.20
CA GLU A 556 4.10 -18.02 -3.33
C GLU A 556 4.61 -16.76 -4.06
N ALA A 557 3.77 -16.11 -4.88
CA ALA A 557 4.09 -14.90 -5.65
C ALA A 557 3.47 -13.63 -5.09
N VAL A 558 2.26 -13.72 -4.55
CA VAL A 558 1.47 -12.57 -4.07
C VAL A 558 1.28 -12.66 -2.56
N ILE A 559 1.38 -11.51 -1.88
CA ILE A 559 1.13 -11.41 -0.43
C ILE A 559 -0.39 -11.37 -0.21
N LEU A 560 -0.94 -12.36 0.51
CA LEU A 560 -2.38 -12.47 0.76
C LEU A 560 -3.21 -12.47 -0.54
N PRO A 561 -3.04 -13.46 -1.42
CA PRO A 561 -3.79 -13.52 -2.66
C PRO A 561 -5.28 -13.65 -2.38
N LEU A 562 -6.06 -13.02 -3.21
CA LEU A 562 -7.51 -12.99 -3.12
C LEU A 562 -8.12 -13.74 -4.30
N CYS A 563 -9.36 -14.16 -4.15
CA CYS A 563 -10.12 -14.85 -5.21
C CYS A 563 -11.33 -13.98 -5.56
N PRO A 564 -11.47 -13.47 -6.80
CA PRO A 564 -12.63 -12.67 -7.18
C PRO A 564 -13.95 -13.42 -6.95
N ASP A 565 -14.88 -12.79 -6.25
CA ASP A 565 -16.21 -13.35 -6.00
C ASP A 565 -17.17 -12.95 -7.14
N LYS A 566 -17.79 -13.96 -7.76
CA LYS A 566 -18.79 -13.76 -8.82
C LYS A 566 -20.17 -14.25 -8.39
N GLY A 567 -20.55 -14.03 -7.12
CA GLY A 567 -21.87 -14.38 -6.60
C GLY A 567 -21.95 -15.70 -5.84
N GLY A 568 -20.84 -16.20 -5.29
CA GLY A 568 -20.84 -17.30 -4.32
C GLY A 568 -20.99 -18.73 -4.88
N SER A 569 -21.21 -18.88 -6.18
CA SER A 569 -21.37 -20.20 -6.84
C SER A 569 -20.19 -20.59 -7.73
N MET A 570 -19.19 -19.75 -7.85
CA MET A 570 -18.05 -19.98 -8.73
C MET A 570 -16.99 -20.86 -8.08
N ALA A 571 -16.82 -22.07 -8.60
CA ALA A 571 -15.69 -22.92 -8.29
C ALA A 571 -14.49 -22.55 -9.19
N TYR A 572 -13.31 -22.44 -8.61
CA TYR A 572 -12.06 -22.23 -9.33
C TYR A 572 -11.27 -23.54 -9.41
N ASP A 573 -10.81 -23.88 -10.61
CA ASP A 573 -9.82 -24.96 -10.78
C ASP A 573 -8.46 -24.44 -10.31
N LEU A 574 -8.00 -24.93 -9.17
CA LEU A 574 -6.76 -24.50 -8.52
C LEU A 574 -5.50 -24.87 -9.30
N SER A 575 -5.61 -25.76 -10.30
CA SER A 575 -4.49 -26.15 -11.18
C SER A 575 -4.25 -25.14 -12.32
N ARG A 576 -5.18 -24.23 -12.57
CA ARG A 576 -5.06 -23.18 -13.61
C ARG A 576 -4.33 -21.95 -13.10
N GLY A 577 -3.70 -21.21 -14.02
CA GLY A 577 -3.15 -19.87 -13.75
C GLY A 577 -4.24 -18.81 -13.61
N ALA A 578 -3.99 -17.79 -12.81
CA ALA A 578 -4.94 -16.68 -12.61
C ALA A 578 -5.20 -15.89 -13.90
N SER A 579 -4.18 -15.71 -14.75
CA SER A 579 -4.28 -14.98 -16.02
C SER A 579 -5.34 -15.57 -16.97
N THR A 580 -5.52 -16.89 -16.97
CA THR A 580 -6.50 -17.56 -17.84
C THR A 580 -7.95 -17.23 -17.47
N TYR A 581 -8.24 -16.99 -16.19
CA TYR A 581 -9.56 -16.53 -15.75
C TYR A 581 -9.82 -15.09 -16.16
N LEU A 582 -8.78 -14.25 -16.18
CA LEU A 582 -8.92 -12.87 -16.63
C LEU A 582 -9.08 -12.77 -18.14
N ASP A 583 -8.52 -13.68 -18.94
CA ASP A 583 -8.83 -13.78 -20.38
C ASP A 583 -10.32 -14.05 -20.60
N ASP A 584 -10.93 -14.99 -19.86
CA ASP A 584 -12.36 -15.27 -19.91
C ASP A 584 -13.20 -14.04 -19.50
N ASP A 585 -12.76 -13.28 -18.49
CA ASP A 585 -13.44 -12.07 -18.03
C ASP A 585 -13.34 -10.91 -19.01
N ILE A 586 -12.20 -10.74 -19.68
CA ILE A 586 -12.03 -9.76 -20.77
C ILE A 586 -13.01 -10.05 -21.91
N GLU A 587 -13.14 -11.33 -22.31
CA GLU A 587 -14.12 -11.71 -23.35
C GLU A 587 -15.56 -11.49 -22.88
N LEU A 588 -15.87 -11.71 -21.61
CA LEU A 588 -17.18 -11.40 -21.03
C LEU A 588 -17.47 -9.89 -21.10
N LEU A 589 -16.52 -9.05 -20.70
CA LEU A 589 -16.67 -7.59 -20.75
C LEU A 589 -16.90 -7.09 -22.19
N LYS A 590 -16.16 -7.62 -23.17
CA LYS A 590 -16.37 -7.29 -24.58
C LYS A 590 -17.78 -7.63 -25.05
N ARG A 591 -18.33 -8.79 -24.69
CA ARG A 591 -19.70 -9.21 -25.01
C ARG A 591 -20.75 -8.32 -24.33
N MET A 592 -20.54 -7.90 -23.11
CA MET A 592 -21.43 -6.97 -22.40
C MET A 592 -21.60 -5.63 -23.14
N ARG A 593 -20.58 -5.15 -23.82
CA ARG A 593 -20.65 -3.93 -24.65
C ARG A 593 -21.50 -4.11 -25.90
N PHE A 594 -21.38 -5.24 -26.60
CA PHE A 594 -22.12 -5.52 -27.82
C PHE A 594 -23.63 -5.73 -27.57
N GLY A 595 -24.01 -6.38 -26.45
CA GLY A 595 -25.42 -6.58 -26.09
C GLY A 595 -26.19 -5.29 -25.79
N ARG A 596 -25.53 -4.17 -25.48
CA ARG A 596 -26.18 -2.86 -25.27
C ARG A 596 -26.48 -2.08 -26.56
N LYS A 597 -25.78 -2.35 -27.66
CA LYS A 597 -26.04 -1.69 -28.95
C LYS A 597 -27.28 -2.21 -29.67
N GLU A 598 -27.79 -3.37 -29.33
CA GLU A 598 -29.02 -3.95 -29.92
C GLU A 598 -30.31 -3.54 -29.21
N THR A 599 -30.23 -2.89 -28.03
CA THR A 599 -31.43 -2.50 -27.27
C THR A 599 -31.85 -1.03 -27.47
N THR A 600 -31.20 -0.32 -28.39
CA THR A 600 -31.59 1.07 -28.77
C THR A 600 -32.13 1.08 -30.19
N VAL A 601 -33.32 0.49 -30.36
CA VAL A 601 -34.19 0.73 -31.51
C VAL A 601 -35.59 1.15 -31.00
#